data_567c1f21f011a9bb869af9633d3a0029
#
_entry.id   567c1f21f011a9bb869af9633d3a0029
#
_cell.length_a   1.000
_cell.length_b   1.000
_cell.length_c   1.000
_cell.angle_alpha   90.00
_cell.angle_beta   90.00
_cell.angle_gamma   90.00
#
_symmetry.space_group_name_H-M   'P 1'
#
loop_
_entity.id
_entity.type
_entity.pdbx_description
1 polymer ?
#
loop_
_entity_poly.entity_id
_entity_poly.type
_entity_poly.pdbx_seq_one_letter_code
_entity_poly.pdbx_strand_id
1 'polypeptide(L)'
;DDSTDETSAILSRLVSRLRTSGVDIHHVRRRRREGYKAGALSDVLARAHGEFIAVFDADAVPPRDYLKRIIPHFAEPRIAFVQARWTHLDRDYSTLTRLQSMAIDAHFRVEQFARHEAGLWFNFNGSGGVWRREAIQDAGGWSADTLSEDLDLSYRAQMKGWKFVFVPELSSPAELPPEMGAFKAQQQRWATGGAQTCRKLLPR
;
A
#
# COMPACT_ATOMS: atom_id res chain seq x y z
N ASP A 1 2.81 -10.47 -10.21
CA ASP A 1 4.14 -11.06 -10.01
C ASP A 1 4.97 -10.92 -11.29
N ASP A 2 6.12 -10.27 -11.16
CA ASP A 2 7.08 -10.05 -12.25
C ASP A 2 8.46 -10.67 -11.87
N SER A 3 8.47 -11.61 -10.91
CA SER A 3 9.68 -12.22 -10.39
C SER A 3 10.39 -13.07 -11.43
N THR A 4 11.73 -13.05 -11.41
CA THR A 4 12.60 -13.80 -12.32
C THR A 4 13.32 -14.97 -11.61
N ASP A 5 13.09 -15.12 -10.31
CA ASP A 5 13.62 -16.16 -9.43
C ASP A 5 12.60 -17.28 -9.17
N GLU A 6 12.80 -18.07 -8.14
CA GLU A 6 11.93 -19.19 -7.75
C GLU A 6 10.54 -18.78 -7.24
N THR A 7 10.32 -17.48 -6.94
CA THR A 7 9.05 -16.94 -6.40
C THR A 7 7.85 -17.38 -7.24
N SER A 8 7.94 -17.26 -8.56
CA SER A 8 6.85 -17.68 -9.46
C SER A 8 6.51 -19.17 -9.37
N ALA A 9 7.51 -20.03 -9.22
CA ALA A 9 7.29 -21.48 -9.09
C ALA A 9 6.66 -21.83 -7.73
N ILE A 10 7.11 -21.16 -6.67
CA ILE A 10 6.56 -21.31 -5.32
C ILE A 10 5.10 -20.85 -5.29
N LEU A 11 4.80 -19.68 -5.82
CA LEU A 11 3.45 -19.13 -5.87
C LEU A 11 2.51 -20.01 -6.71
N SER A 12 2.94 -20.51 -7.86
CA SER A 12 2.11 -21.38 -8.70
C SER A 12 1.69 -22.65 -7.96
N ARG A 13 2.62 -23.29 -7.24
CA ARG A 13 2.33 -24.47 -6.42
C ARG A 13 1.37 -24.17 -5.27
N LEU A 14 1.60 -23.06 -4.57
CA LEU A 14 0.76 -22.62 -3.44
C LEU A 14 -0.66 -22.30 -3.90
N VAL A 15 -0.79 -21.53 -4.97
CA VAL A 15 -2.09 -21.14 -5.56
C VAL A 15 -2.86 -22.38 -6.01
N SER A 16 -2.21 -23.33 -6.70
CA SER A 16 -2.87 -24.58 -7.10
C SER A 16 -3.43 -25.34 -5.90
N ARG A 17 -2.65 -25.46 -4.83
CA ARG A 17 -3.08 -26.13 -3.59
C ARG A 17 -4.25 -25.42 -2.91
N LEU A 18 -4.20 -24.08 -2.81
CA LEU A 18 -5.26 -23.30 -2.15
C LEU A 18 -6.56 -23.31 -2.96
N ARG A 19 -6.47 -23.29 -4.29
CA ARG A 19 -7.65 -23.40 -5.17
C ARG A 19 -8.37 -24.77 -5.01
N THR A 20 -7.63 -25.86 -4.85
CA THR A 20 -8.25 -27.17 -4.57
C THR A 20 -8.97 -27.21 -3.21
N SER A 21 -8.62 -26.32 -2.29
CA SER A 21 -9.32 -26.13 -1.00
C SER A 21 -10.46 -25.11 -1.08
N GLY A 22 -10.86 -24.67 -2.28
CA GLY A 22 -11.98 -23.73 -2.48
C GLY A 22 -11.64 -22.26 -2.26
N VAL A 23 -10.37 -21.90 -2.11
CA VAL A 23 -9.95 -20.50 -1.97
C VAL A 23 -9.93 -19.83 -3.36
N ASP A 24 -10.64 -18.71 -3.51
CA ASP A 24 -10.56 -17.89 -4.73
C ASP A 24 -9.26 -17.08 -4.73
N ILE A 25 -8.23 -17.63 -5.33
CA ILE A 25 -6.88 -17.06 -5.39
C ILE A 25 -6.32 -17.17 -6.80
N HIS A 26 -5.66 -16.12 -7.27
CA HIS A 26 -5.08 -16.03 -8.59
C HIS A 26 -3.62 -15.57 -8.54
N HIS A 27 -2.75 -16.28 -9.26
CA HIS A 27 -1.38 -15.83 -9.53
C HIS A 27 -1.36 -15.11 -10.87
N VAL A 28 -1.28 -13.78 -10.83
CA VAL A 28 -1.25 -12.96 -12.03
C VAL A 28 0.20 -12.61 -12.38
N ARG A 29 0.62 -12.99 -13.60
CA ARG A 29 1.93 -12.65 -14.16
C ARG A 29 1.75 -11.73 -15.36
N ARG A 30 2.64 -10.77 -15.50
CA ARG A 30 2.70 -9.88 -16.67
C ARG A 30 3.87 -10.24 -17.55
N ARG A 31 3.72 -10.05 -18.86
CA ARG A 31 4.80 -10.25 -19.83
C ARG A 31 5.83 -9.13 -19.80
N ARG A 32 5.44 -7.94 -19.38
CA ARG A 32 6.29 -6.73 -19.26
C ARG A 32 6.01 -6.03 -17.95
N ARG A 33 7.05 -5.47 -17.33
CA ARG A 33 6.97 -4.69 -16.07
C ARG A 33 6.54 -3.24 -16.30
N GLU A 34 5.73 -2.96 -17.30
CA GLU A 34 5.26 -1.60 -17.58
C GLU A 34 4.52 -1.02 -16.37
N GLY A 35 4.91 0.19 -15.97
CA GLY A 35 4.31 0.88 -14.82
C GLY A 35 4.60 0.25 -13.45
N TYR A 36 5.51 -0.70 -13.35
CA TYR A 36 5.92 -1.33 -12.09
C TYR A 36 4.74 -1.74 -11.22
N LYS A 37 4.68 -1.30 -9.94
CA LYS A 37 3.60 -1.61 -9.00
C LYS A 37 2.26 -0.98 -9.43
N ALA A 38 2.27 0.28 -9.88
CA ALA A 38 1.08 0.96 -10.37
C ALA A 38 0.43 0.20 -11.54
N GLY A 39 1.23 -0.23 -12.52
CA GLY A 39 0.75 -1.04 -13.64
C GLY A 39 0.19 -2.39 -13.17
N ALA A 40 0.83 -3.06 -12.21
CA ALA A 40 0.35 -4.32 -11.65
C ALA A 40 -1.01 -4.16 -10.94
N LEU A 41 -1.15 -3.11 -10.12
CA LEU A 41 -2.39 -2.80 -9.42
C LEU A 41 -3.52 -2.43 -10.40
N SER A 42 -3.20 -1.67 -11.44
CA SER A 42 -4.16 -1.30 -12.49
C SER A 42 -4.68 -2.52 -13.25
N ASP A 43 -3.79 -3.43 -13.66
CA ASP A 43 -4.15 -4.67 -14.37
C ASP A 43 -5.04 -5.59 -13.52
N VAL A 44 -4.75 -5.69 -12.23
CA VAL A 44 -5.52 -6.54 -11.31
C VAL A 44 -6.86 -5.91 -10.95
N LEU A 45 -6.93 -4.58 -10.82
CA LEU A 45 -8.18 -3.88 -10.50
C LEU A 45 -9.30 -4.18 -11.51
N ALA A 46 -8.96 -4.29 -12.78
CA ALA A 46 -9.93 -4.62 -13.84
C ALA A 46 -10.56 -6.02 -13.66
N ARG A 47 -9.90 -6.92 -12.95
CA ARG A 47 -10.32 -8.30 -12.68
C ARG A 47 -10.90 -8.51 -11.28
N ALA A 48 -10.65 -7.57 -10.38
CA ALA A 48 -11.14 -7.64 -9.02
C ALA A 48 -12.63 -7.31 -8.96
N HIS A 49 -13.43 -8.06 -8.19
CA HIS A 49 -14.87 -7.86 -8.09
C HIS A 49 -15.34 -7.30 -6.73
N GLY A 50 -14.46 -7.27 -5.72
CA GLY A 50 -14.76 -6.76 -4.39
C GLY A 50 -15.11 -5.27 -4.37
N GLU A 51 -15.95 -4.84 -3.48
CA GLU A 51 -16.23 -3.42 -3.20
C GLU A 51 -14.99 -2.74 -2.61
N PHE A 52 -14.22 -3.50 -1.83
CA PHE A 52 -13.01 -3.03 -1.18
C PHE A 52 -11.79 -3.76 -1.72
N ILE A 53 -10.68 -3.04 -1.86
CA ILE A 53 -9.41 -3.51 -2.38
C ILE A 53 -8.36 -3.39 -1.28
N ALA A 54 -8.00 -4.50 -0.64
CA ALA A 54 -6.89 -4.55 0.31
C ALA A 54 -5.55 -4.67 -0.43
N VAL A 55 -4.59 -3.84 -0.06
CA VAL A 55 -3.27 -3.80 -0.71
C VAL A 55 -2.20 -4.13 0.33
N PHE A 56 -1.41 -5.17 0.01
CA PHE A 56 -0.27 -5.59 0.81
C PHE A 56 0.94 -5.81 -0.08
N ASP A 57 2.10 -5.36 0.36
CA ASP A 57 3.37 -5.75 -0.23
C ASP A 57 3.69 -7.22 0.12
N ALA A 58 4.58 -7.85 -0.62
CA ALA A 58 4.85 -9.28 -0.51
C ALA A 58 5.47 -9.69 0.84
N ASP A 59 6.08 -8.75 1.54
CA ASP A 59 6.68 -8.89 2.86
C ASP A 59 5.72 -8.55 4.02
N ALA A 60 4.49 -8.11 3.72
CA ALA A 60 3.51 -7.78 4.74
C ALA A 60 2.85 -9.04 5.33
N VAL A 61 2.73 -9.10 6.65
CA VAL A 61 2.10 -10.19 7.40
C VAL A 61 0.95 -9.65 8.26
N PRO A 62 -0.22 -9.35 7.65
CA PRO A 62 -1.35 -8.83 8.39
C PRO A 62 -1.92 -9.86 9.36
N PRO A 63 -2.47 -9.45 10.53
CA PRO A 63 -3.15 -10.36 11.44
C PRO A 63 -4.39 -11.00 10.79
N ARG A 64 -4.77 -12.20 11.24
CA ARG A 64 -5.86 -12.98 10.65
C ARG A 64 -7.22 -12.29 10.68
N ASP A 65 -7.44 -11.42 11.63
CA ASP A 65 -8.67 -10.63 11.81
C ASP A 65 -8.60 -9.25 11.14
N TYR A 66 -7.54 -8.97 10.37
CA TYR A 66 -7.27 -7.67 9.78
C TYR A 66 -8.48 -7.07 9.05
N LEU A 67 -9.07 -7.82 8.10
CA LEU A 67 -10.21 -7.35 7.33
C LEU A 67 -11.46 -7.12 8.20
N LYS A 68 -11.69 -7.97 9.22
CA LYS A 68 -12.80 -7.81 10.15
C LYS A 68 -12.69 -6.51 10.96
N ARG A 69 -11.46 -6.06 11.23
CA ARG A 69 -11.20 -4.85 12.01
C ARG A 69 -11.20 -3.59 11.16
N ILE A 70 -10.75 -3.66 9.90
CA ILE A 70 -10.59 -2.47 9.05
C ILE A 70 -11.86 -2.11 8.27
N ILE A 71 -12.64 -3.08 7.82
CA ILE A 71 -13.84 -2.85 6.99
C ILE A 71 -14.92 -2.01 7.69
N PRO A 72 -15.20 -2.15 8.99
CA PRO A 72 -16.20 -1.31 9.65
C PRO A 72 -15.96 0.20 9.56
N HIS A 73 -14.71 0.62 9.36
CA HIS A 73 -14.35 2.03 9.18
C HIS A 73 -14.88 2.64 7.86
N PHE A 74 -15.37 1.82 6.93
CA PHE A 74 -15.99 2.28 5.68
C PHE A 74 -17.50 2.55 5.80
N ALA A 75 -18.05 2.65 7.01
CA ALA A 75 -19.48 2.93 7.22
C ALA A 75 -19.94 4.25 6.57
N GLU A 76 -19.09 5.27 6.53
CA GLU A 76 -19.34 6.48 5.78
C GLU A 76 -19.02 6.26 4.29
N PRO A 77 -19.98 6.49 3.34
CA PRO A 77 -19.77 6.22 1.92
C PRO A 77 -18.64 7.02 1.26
N ARG A 78 -18.28 8.16 1.85
CA ARG A 78 -17.21 9.04 1.32
C ARG A 78 -15.80 8.66 1.81
N ILE A 79 -15.63 7.57 2.56
CA ILE A 79 -14.31 7.06 2.92
C ILE A 79 -13.70 6.34 1.72
N ALA A 80 -12.60 6.91 1.18
CA ALA A 80 -11.85 6.34 0.06
C ALA A 80 -10.93 5.22 0.52
N PHE A 81 -10.14 5.46 1.55
CA PHE A 81 -9.27 4.43 2.10
C PHE A 81 -9.18 4.49 3.63
N VAL A 82 -8.81 3.34 4.18
CA VAL A 82 -8.45 3.16 5.58
C VAL A 82 -7.03 2.60 5.64
N GLN A 83 -6.14 3.31 6.32
CA GLN A 83 -4.74 2.94 6.50
C GLN A 83 -4.50 2.40 7.90
N ALA A 84 -3.91 1.21 8.00
CA ALA A 84 -3.38 0.69 9.25
C ALA A 84 -1.92 1.15 9.46
N ARG A 85 -1.45 1.08 10.68
CA ARG A 85 -0.08 1.45 11.03
C ARG A 85 0.89 0.35 10.60
N TRP A 86 2.00 0.73 9.98
CA TRP A 86 3.09 -0.21 9.76
C TRP A 86 3.80 -0.54 11.07
N THR A 87 4.20 -1.80 11.19
CA THR A 87 5.10 -2.32 12.22
C THR A 87 6.17 -3.19 11.55
N HIS A 88 7.17 -3.60 12.28
CA HIS A 88 8.39 -4.15 11.70
C HIS A 88 8.64 -5.56 12.22
N LEU A 89 8.88 -6.51 11.29
CA LEU A 89 9.19 -7.91 11.60
C LEU A 89 10.63 -8.09 12.09
N ASP A 90 11.53 -7.28 11.55
CA ASP A 90 12.99 -7.40 11.71
C ASP A 90 13.63 -6.16 12.39
N ARG A 91 12.86 -5.45 13.21
CA ARG A 91 13.31 -4.24 13.92
C ARG A 91 14.68 -4.41 14.59
N ASP A 92 14.88 -5.52 15.29
CA ASP A 92 16.06 -5.78 16.11
C ASP A 92 17.18 -6.51 15.36
N TYR A 93 17.06 -6.66 14.03
CA TYR A 93 18.05 -7.33 13.21
C TYR A 93 19.40 -6.56 13.18
N SER A 94 19.38 -5.22 13.13
CA SER A 94 20.57 -4.39 13.09
C SER A 94 20.31 -2.97 13.64
N THR A 95 21.39 -2.21 13.87
CA THR A 95 21.27 -0.78 14.21
C THR A 95 20.54 -0.01 13.09
N LEU A 96 20.78 -0.36 11.84
CA LEU A 96 20.12 0.27 10.68
C LEU A 96 18.62 0.03 10.70
N THR A 97 18.16 -1.21 10.93
CA THR A 97 16.72 -1.52 10.99
C THR A 97 16.05 -0.87 12.19
N ARG A 98 16.74 -0.76 13.34
CA ARG A 98 16.23 0.01 14.50
C ARG A 98 16.03 1.48 14.18
N LEU A 99 17.00 2.13 13.53
CA LEU A 99 16.86 3.55 13.15
C LEU A 99 15.73 3.76 12.14
N GLN A 100 15.61 2.87 11.15
CA GLN A 100 14.51 2.92 10.18
C GLN A 100 13.16 2.74 10.88
N SER A 101 13.03 1.78 11.80
CA SER A 101 11.80 1.56 12.55
C SER A 101 11.39 2.78 13.35
N MET A 102 12.34 3.47 13.98
CA MET A 102 12.05 4.71 14.72
C MET A 102 11.54 5.82 13.81
N ALA A 103 12.14 5.98 12.62
CA ALA A 103 11.69 6.99 11.65
C ALA A 103 10.27 6.69 11.12
N ILE A 104 9.98 5.44 10.80
CA ILE A 104 8.65 5.00 10.33
C ILE A 104 7.62 5.07 11.47
N ASP A 105 7.99 4.69 12.69
CA ASP A 105 7.13 4.85 13.86
C ASP A 105 6.80 6.33 14.12
N ALA A 106 7.75 7.25 13.95
CA ALA A 106 7.51 8.68 14.07
C ALA A 106 6.52 9.17 13.00
N HIS A 107 6.65 8.71 11.75
CA HIS A 107 5.70 9.02 10.70
C HIS A 107 4.28 8.57 11.07
N PHE A 108 4.07 7.30 11.45
CA PHE A 108 2.73 6.78 11.72
C PHE A 108 2.15 7.26 13.06
N ARG A 109 2.95 7.26 14.14
CA ARG A 109 2.46 7.55 15.49
C ARG A 109 2.34 9.03 15.81
N VAL A 110 3.09 9.86 15.09
CA VAL A 110 3.09 11.32 15.32
C VAL A 110 2.50 12.04 14.12
N GLU A 111 3.14 11.98 12.95
CA GLU A 111 2.72 12.79 11.81
C GLU A 111 1.35 12.37 11.26
N GLN A 112 1.19 11.10 10.86
CA GLN A 112 -0.06 10.63 10.24
C GLN A 112 -1.21 10.65 11.24
N PHE A 113 -0.95 10.28 12.50
CA PHE A 113 -1.93 10.38 13.57
C PHE A 113 -2.40 11.83 13.79
N ALA A 114 -1.47 12.78 13.90
CA ALA A 114 -1.81 14.20 14.09
C ALA A 114 -2.58 14.77 12.89
N ARG A 115 -2.22 14.38 11.66
CA ARG A 115 -2.96 14.79 10.46
C ARG A 115 -4.38 14.24 10.46
N HIS A 116 -4.55 12.98 10.84
CA HIS A 116 -5.86 12.35 10.93
C HIS A 116 -6.75 13.07 11.96
N GLU A 117 -6.26 13.25 13.18
CA GLU A 117 -7.00 13.92 14.27
C GLU A 117 -7.35 15.38 13.93
N ALA A 118 -6.48 16.06 13.20
CA ALA A 118 -6.70 17.44 12.75
C ALA A 118 -7.57 17.55 11.49
N GLY A 119 -8.04 16.45 10.90
CA GLY A 119 -8.78 16.43 9.65
C GLY A 119 -7.96 16.90 8.44
N LEU A 120 -6.63 16.83 8.53
CA LEU A 120 -5.73 17.20 7.44
C LEU A 120 -5.53 16.03 6.47
N TRP A 121 -5.18 16.36 5.26
CA TRP A 121 -4.87 15.36 4.24
C TRP A 121 -3.61 14.55 4.60
N PHE A 122 -3.69 13.25 4.37
CA PHE A 122 -2.56 12.32 4.45
C PHE A 122 -2.64 11.30 3.33
N ASN A 123 -1.60 10.55 3.10
CA ASN A 123 -1.54 9.58 2.02
C ASN A 123 -1.74 8.14 2.50
N PHE A 124 -2.24 7.31 1.61
CA PHE A 124 -2.05 5.87 1.65
C PHE A 124 -0.56 5.57 1.46
N ASN A 125 0.00 4.67 2.26
CA ASN A 125 1.44 4.40 2.27
C ASN A 125 1.84 3.19 1.39
N GLY A 126 1.04 2.88 0.38
CA GLY A 126 1.31 1.83 -0.60
C GLY A 126 0.98 0.40 -0.15
N SER A 127 0.91 0.14 1.15
CA SER A 127 0.68 -1.18 1.73
C SER A 127 -0.02 -1.08 3.08
N GLY A 128 -0.60 -2.18 3.55
CA GLY A 128 -1.20 -2.23 4.87
C GLY A 128 -2.43 -1.35 5.00
N GLY A 129 -3.32 -1.37 4.01
CA GLY A 129 -4.59 -0.67 4.07
C GLY A 129 -5.57 -1.15 3.01
N VAL A 130 -6.74 -0.55 3.03
CA VAL A 130 -7.87 -0.93 2.18
C VAL A 130 -8.44 0.30 1.49
N TRP A 131 -8.74 0.18 0.22
CA TRP A 131 -9.40 1.19 -0.60
C TRP A 131 -10.84 0.80 -0.93
N ARG A 132 -11.73 1.78 -1.01
CA ARG A 132 -13.00 1.63 -1.71
C ARG A 132 -12.74 1.66 -3.21
N ARG A 133 -13.20 0.64 -3.95
CA ARG A 133 -13.01 0.55 -5.41
C ARG A 133 -13.53 1.78 -6.14
N GLU A 134 -14.73 2.25 -5.79
CA GLU A 134 -15.35 3.44 -6.39
C GLU A 134 -14.44 4.66 -6.28
N ALA A 135 -13.78 4.86 -5.13
CA ALA A 135 -12.86 5.98 -4.93
C ALA A 135 -11.61 5.88 -5.82
N ILE A 136 -11.07 4.67 -6.01
CA ILE A 136 -9.96 4.44 -6.95
C ILE A 136 -10.39 4.81 -8.37
N GLN A 137 -11.55 4.34 -8.81
CA GLN A 137 -12.08 4.58 -10.15
C GLN A 137 -12.40 6.07 -10.38
N ASP A 138 -13.10 6.70 -9.44
CA ASP A 138 -13.42 8.12 -9.50
C ASP A 138 -12.15 8.99 -9.55
N ALA A 139 -11.11 8.63 -8.77
CA ALA A 139 -9.82 9.33 -8.82
C ALA A 139 -9.00 9.06 -10.09
N GLY A 140 -9.48 8.22 -11.02
CA GLY A 140 -8.84 7.91 -12.30
C GLY A 140 -7.88 6.72 -12.25
N GLY A 141 -7.95 5.87 -11.21
CA GLY A 141 -7.13 4.66 -11.08
C GLY A 141 -5.67 4.92 -10.67
N TRP A 142 -4.91 3.85 -10.55
CA TRP A 142 -3.46 3.94 -10.36
C TRP A 142 -2.78 4.43 -11.63
N SER A 143 -1.84 5.36 -11.48
CA SER A 143 -1.05 5.94 -12.55
C SER A 143 0.44 5.66 -12.34
N ALA A 144 1.16 5.35 -13.42
CA ALA A 144 2.58 5.02 -13.39
C ALA A 144 3.49 6.20 -13.78
N ASP A 145 2.95 7.40 -13.86
CA ASP A 145 3.68 8.62 -14.25
C ASP A 145 4.44 9.27 -13.08
N THR A 146 4.30 8.73 -11.88
CA THR A 146 5.11 9.05 -10.69
C THR A 146 5.65 7.77 -10.05
N LEU A 147 6.73 7.87 -9.29
CA LEU A 147 7.30 6.74 -8.53
C LEU A 147 6.57 6.44 -7.22
N SER A 148 5.56 7.22 -6.87
CA SER A 148 4.71 7.07 -5.68
C SER A 148 3.25 7.06 -6.13
N GLU A 149 2.83 5.93 -6.69
CA GLU A 149 1.46 5.71 -7.18
C GLU A 149 0.41 5.84 -6.08
N ASP A 150 0.80 5.51 -4.87
CA ASP A 150 0.01 5.58 -3.64
C ASP A 150 -0.26 7.03 -3.22
N LEU A 151 0.80 7.84 -3.16
CA LEU A 151 0.72 9.27 -2.85
C LEU A 151 -0.12 10.00 -3.92
N ASP A 152 0.16 9.75 -5.19
CA ASP A 152 -0.54 10.36 -6.32
C ASP A 152 -2.05 10.06 -6.28
N LEU A 153 -2.44 8.79 -6.14
CA LEU A 153 -3.84 8.39 -6.04
C LEU A 153 -4.52 9.00 -4.81
N SER A 154 -3.82 9.00 -3.66
CA SER A 154 -4.34 9.56 -2.41
C SER A 154 -4.73 11.02 -2.56
N TYR A 155 -3.86 11.83 -3.12
CA TYR A 155 -4.16 13.26 -3.29
C TYR A 155 -5.22 13.50 -4.38
N ARG A 156 -5.21 12.74 -5.48
CA ARG A 156 -6.28 12.85 -6.49
C ARG A 156 -7.67 12.52 -5.92
N ALA A 157 -7.77 11.52 -5.06
CA ALA A 157 -9.01 11.19 -4.38
C ALA A 157 -9.44 12.31 -3.41
N GLN A 158 -8.50 12.87 -2.64
CA GLN A 158 -8.77 13.98 -1.71
C GLN A 158 -9.25 15.23 -2.44
N MET A 159 -8.63 15.57 -3.56
CA MET A 159 -9.05 16.70 -4.39
C MET A 159 -10.49 16.55 -4.92
N LYS A 160 -11.03 15.33 -4.98
CA LYS A 160 -12.42 15.03 -5.31
C LYS A 160 -13.34 14.95 -4.08
N GLY A 161 -12.84 15.30 -2.90
CA GLY A 161 -13.61 15.36 -1.65
C GLY A 161 -13.79 13.99 -0.98
N TRP A 162 -13.01 12.97 -1.36
CA TRP A 162 -12.94 11.72 -0.62
C TRP A 162 -12.22 11.91 0.72
N LYS A 163 -12.68 11.18 1.74
CA LYS A 163 -12.12 11.19 3.10
C LYS A 163 -11.27 9.95 3.35
N PHE A 164 -10.49 9.97 4.41
CA PHE A 164 -9.62 8.88 4.82
C PHE A 164 -9.70 8.65 6.30
N VAL A 165 -9.35 7.42 6.69
CA VAL A 165 -9.27 7.03 8.10
C VAL A 165 -7.92 6.39 8.35
N PHE A 166 -7.27 6.77 9.43
CA PHE A 166 -6.10 6.11 9.97
C PHE A 166 -6.47 5.32 11.23
N VAL A 167 -6.07 4.04 11.29
CA VAL A 167 -6.36 3.14 12.41
C VAL A 167 -5.06 2.76 13.09
N PRO A 168 -4.58 3.54 14.07
CA PRO A 168 -3.28 3.33 14.73
C PRO A 168 -3.20 2.02 15.53
N GLU A 169 -4.32 1.48 16.00
CA GLU A 169 -4.39 0.24 16.77
C GLU A 169 -4.31 -1.02 15.91
N LEU A 170 -4.55 -0.90 14.62
CA LEU A 170 -4.39 -2.00 13.67
C LEU A 170 -3.01 -1.93 13.04
N SER A 171 -2.24 -3.00 13.17
CA SER A 171 -0.89 -3.06 12.61
C SER A 171 -0.82 -3.95 11.38
N SER A 172 0.08 -3.57 10.47
CA SER A 172 0.51 -4.37 9.32
C SER A 172 2.02 -4.53 9.39
N PRO A 173 2.52 -5.63 9.98
CA PRO A 173 3.96 -5.91 10.05
C PRO A 173 4.54 -6.16 8.67
N ALA A 174 5.72 -5.60 8.39
CA ALA A 174 6.49 -5.79 7.16
C ALA A 174 8.00 -5.77 7.47
N GLU A 175 8.82 -6.16 6.51
CA GLU A 175 10.28 -6.14 6.64
C GLU A 175 10.85 -4.74 6.36
N LEU A 176 12.03 -4.48 6.93
CA LEU A 176 12.82 -3.28 6.68
C LEU A 176 14.04 -3.64 5.81
N PRO A 177 14.51 -2.77 4.92
CA PRO A 177 15.76 -2.99 4.21
C PRO A 177 16.94 -3.22 5.17
N PRO A 178 17.56 -4.43 5.18
CA PRO A 178 18.64 -4.72 6.12
C PRO A 178 19.96 -4.07 5.71
N GLU A 179 20.08 -3.66 4.44
CA GLU A 179 21.32 -3.10 3.88
C GLU A 179 21.18 -1.62 3.55
N MET A 180 22.26 -0.86 3.77
CA MET A 180 22.31 0.58 3.51
C MET A 180 22.04 0.93 2.03
N GLY A 181 22.49 0.08 1.10
CA GLY A 181 22.23 0.28 -0.35
C GLY A 181 20.74 0.22 -0.67
N ALA A 182 20.04 -0.79 -0.18
CA ALA A 182 18.61 -0.97 -0.35
C ALA A 182 17.82 0.17 0.33
N PHE A 183 18.21 0.56 1.54
CA PHE A 183 17.62 1.69 2.25
C PHE A 183 17.74 3.00 1.46
N LYS A 184 18.95 3.33 0.97
CA LYS A 184 19.16 4.54 0.15
C LYS A 184 18.31 4.52 -1.12
N ALA A 185 18.24 3.39 -1.82
CA ALA A 185 17.42 3.26 -3.02
C ALA A 185 15.92 3.45 -2.72
N GLN A 186 15.43 2.93 -1.62
CA GLN A 186 14.07 3.13 -1.15
C GLN A 186 13.79 4.61 -0.84
N GLN A 187 14.66 5.27 -0.07
CA GLN A 187 14.51 6.69 0.30
C GLN A 187 14.56 7.60 -0.93
N GLN A 188 15.46 7.32 -1.87
CA GLN A 188 15.56 8.06 -3.14
C GLN A 188 14.26 7.92 -3.96
N ARG A 189 13.70 6.71 -4.03
CA ARG A 189 12.42 6.48 -4.73
C ARG A 189 11.29 7.27 -4.09
N TRP A 190 11.16 7.25 -2.76
CA TRP A 190 10.14 7.99 -2.04
C TRP A 190 10.26 9.50 -2.22
N ALA A 191 11.47 10.05 -2.06
CA ALA A 191 11.71 11.48 -2.25
C ALA A 191 11.42 11.91 -3.70
N THR A 192 11.87 11.12 -4.68
CA THR A 192 11.62 11.42 -6.11
C THR A 192 10.13 11.35 -6.42
N GLY A 193 9.43 10.30 -5.97
CA GLY A 193 8.00 10.15 -6.17
C GLY A 193 7.18 11.27 -5.53
N GLY A 194 7.56 11.70 -4.32
CA GLY A 194 6.96 12.85 -3.67
C GLY A 194 7.13 14.14 -4.48
N ALA A 195 8.33 14.43 -4.95
CA ALA A 195 8.60 15.59 -5.79
C ALA A 195 7.82 15.55 -7.14
N GLN A 196 7.75 14.37 -7.76
CA GLN A 196 6.96 14.17 -8.99
C GLN A 196 5.47 14.41 -8.75
N THR A 197 4.90 13.88 -7.66
CA THR A 197 3.50 14.06 -7.30
C THR A 197 3.20 15.53 -7.00
N CYS A 198 4.05 16.22 -6.24
CA CYS A 198 3.92 17.67 -6.03
C CYS A 198 3.91 18.44 -7.35
N ARG A 199 4.86 18.17 -8.23
CA ARG A 199 4.93 18.84 -9.55
C ARG A 199 3.69 18.57 -10.41
N LYS A 200 3.12 17.37 -10.32
CA LYS A 200 1.94 16.95 -11.09
C LYS A 200 0.66 17.62 -10.57
N LEU A 201 0.50 17.78 -9.26
CA LEU A 201 -0.78 18.12 -8.64
C LEU A 201 -0.86 19.56 -8.13
N LEU A 202 0.23 20.18 -7.66
CA LEU A 202 0.21 21.57 -7.13
C LEU A 202 -0.21 22.64 -8.13
N PRO A 203 0.04 22.54 -9.44
CA PRO A 203 -0.43 23.53 -10.40
C PRO A 203 -1.94 23.48 -10.69
N ARG A 204 -2.68 22.58 -10.06
CA ARG A 204 -4.12 22.38 -10.24
C ARG A 204 -4.92 22.84 -9.04
#